data_f32aef8bea4ac2c0279a6499e7e09c6c
#
_entry.id   f32aef8bea4ac2c0279a6499e7e09c6c
#
_cell.length_a   1.000
_cell.length_b   1.000
_cell.length_c   1.000
_cell.angle_alpha   90.00
_cell.angle_beta   90.00
_cell.angle_gamma   90.00
#
_symmetry.space_group_name_H-M   'P 1'
#
loop_
_entity.id
_entity.type
_entity.pdbx_description
1 polymer ?
#
loop_
_entity_poly.entity_id
_entity_poly.type
_entity_poly.pdbx_seq_one_letter_code
_entity_poly.pdbx_strand_id
1 'polypeptide(L)'
;MRQKAIIITLALAAIAGGKIQAQEFKRQIEQSTFVPKGQWIAGSSISYSEHTEDNYQFLIIDGFKSDGYTFKVSPLVCYAFKDNIAAGGRFAYSRSLIKIDGLTLNIDDDNQFDINDLYQLKHTYSGMLILRNYISLGKSKRFALFNETQLEWSGSQSRVINGKDESVTGTFATTTGMSIGAAPGIVEFINNYTAVEVSIGVLGLNFSKTKQTTNQVYQGEHSSSSANFKINLFSIGLGLAFYL
;
A
#
# COMPACT_ATOMS: atom_id res chain seq x y z
N MET A 1 -3.30 -21.62 18.44
CA MET A 1 -2.20 -21.94 17.51
C MET A 1 -2.61 -22.84 16.34
N ARG A 2 -3.47 -23.86 16.51
CA ARG A 2 -3.89 -24.78 15.42
C ARG A 2 -4.64 -24.11 14.24
N GLN A 3 -5.48 -23.12 14.47
CA GLN A 3 -6.25 -22.45 13.40
C GLN A 3 -5.37 -21.59 12.46
N LYS A 4 -4.30 -20.97 12.96
CA LYS A 4 -3.37 -20.16 12.14
C LYS A 4 -2.55 -21.03 11.18
N ALA A 5 -2.20 -22.26 11.58
CA ALA A 5 -1.49 -23.21 10.73
C ALA A 5 -2.36 -23.71 9.56
N ILE A 6 -3.65 -23.89 9.76
CA ILE A 6 -4.60 -24.36 8.73
C ILE A 6 -4.75 -23.34 7.59
N ILE A 7 -4.81 -22.06 7.91
CA ILE A 7 -4.96 -20.99 6.88
C ILE A 7 -3.70 -20.89 6.01
N ILE A 8 -2.52 -21.00 6.61
CA ILE A 8 -1.25 -20.96 5.88
C ILE A 8 -1.11 -22.21 4.99
N THR A 9 -1.52 -23.38 5.47
CA THR A 9 -1.48 -24.62 4.70
C THR A 9 -2.47 -24.61 3.53
N LEU A 10 -3.66 -24.03 3.71
CA LEU A 10 -4.63 -23.85 2.63
C LEU A 10 -4.15 -22.86 1.56
N ALA A 11 -3.49 -21.76 1.94
CA ALA A 11 -2.92 -20.80 1.01
C ALA A 11 -1.75 -21.40 0.21
N LEU A 12 -0.90 -22.20 0.84
CA LEU A 12 0.19 -22.92 0.19
C LEU A 12 -0.32 -24.08 -0.70
N ALA A 13 -1.37 -24.77 -0.30
CA ALA A 13 -1.99 -25.83 -1.11
C ALA A 13 -2.67 -25.28 -2.37
N ALA A 14 -3.25 -24.07 -2.32
CA ALA A 14 -3.81 -23.40 -3.48
C ALA A 14 -2.74 -22.98 -4.51
N ILE A 15 -1.50 -22.78 -4.06
CA ILE A 15 -0.35 -22.44 -4.92
C ILE A 15 0.31 -23.72 -5.50
N ALA A 16 0.28 -24.84 -4.77
CA ALA A 16 0.96 -26.08 -5.14
C ALA A 16 0.06 -27.13 -5.84
N GLY A 17 -1.25 -27.00 -5.78
CA GLY A 17 -2.22 -28.05 -6.09
C GLY A 17 -2.90 -27.98 -7.45
N GLY A 18 -2.30 -27.44 -8.50
CA GLY A 18 -3.03 -27.29 -9.76
C GLY A 18 -2.32 -27.80 -11.00
N LYS A 19 -2.13 -29.10 -11.17
CA LYS A 19 -2.26 -29.66 -12.53
C LYS A 19 -3.76 -29.79 -12.85
N ILE A 20 -4.44 -28.65 -12.93
CA ILE A 20 -5.70 -28.59 -13.66
C ILE A 20 -5.29 -28.77 -15.11
N GLN A 21 -5.64 -29.88 -15.71
CA GLN A 21 -5.68 -30.00 -17.17
C GLN A 21 -6.73 -29.01 -17.68
N ALA A 22 -6.36 -27.73 -17.66
CA ALA A 22 -7.09 -26.73 -18.38
C ALA A 22 -6.91 -27.07 -19.86
N GLN A 23 -8.01 -27.35 -20.52
CA GLN A 23 -8.10 -27.45 -21.94
C GLN A 23 -7.25 -26.31 -22.55
N GLU A 24 -6.22 -26.68 -23.31
CA GLU A 24 -5.22 -25.73 -23.83
C GLU A 24 -5.91 -24.70 -24.72
N PHE A 25 -6.32 -23.60 -24.12
CA PHE A 25 -6.87 -22.47 -24.85
C PHE A 25 -5.69 -21.76 -25.53
N LYS A 26 -5.33 -22.21 -26.73
CA LYS A 26 -4.26 -21.63 -27.56
C LYS A 26 -4.69 -20.23 -28.02
N ARG A 27 -4.61 -19.25 -27.12
CA ARG A 27 -4.48 -17.87 -27.55
C ARG A 27 -3.07 -17.74 -28.13
N GLN A 28 -2.95 -17.60 -29.44
CA GLN A 28 -1.70 -17.19 -30.08
C GLN A 28 -1.43 -15.72 -29.75
N ILE A 29 -1.04 -15.45 -28.48
CA ILE A 29 -0.46 -14.18 -28.11
C ILE A 29 1.02 -14.33 -28.40
N GLU A 30 1.49 -13.76 -29.52
CA GLU A 30 2.91 -13.57 -29.76
C GLU A 30 3.45 -12.66 -28.65
N GLN A 31 4.11 -13.25 -27.65
CA GLN A 31 4.80 -12.52 -26.62
C GLN A 31 6.09 -11.97 -27.21
N SER A 32 6.09 -10.70 -27.59
CA SER A 32 7.35 -10.01 -27.89
C SER A 32 8.10 -9.69 -26.59
N THR A 33 9.42 -9.74 -26.64
CA THR A 33 10.26 -9.29 -25.53
C THR A 33 10.10 -7.79 -25.36
N PHE A 34 9.56 -7.37 -24.23
CA PHE A 34 9.39 -5.96 -23.86
C PHE A 34 10.58 -5.46 -23.03
N VAL A 35 10.98 -6.25 -22.03
CA VAL A 35 12.18 -6.02 -21.21
C VAL A 35 13.14 -7.18 -21.46
N PRO A 36 14.26 -6.97 -22.18
CA PRO A 36 15.24 -8.02 -22.43
C PRO A 36 16.01 -8.38 -21.16
N LYS A 37 16.47 -9.62 -21.09
CA LYS A 37 17.39 -10.07 -20.06
C LYS A 37 18.66 -9.20 -20.03
N GLY A 38 19.15 -8.87 -18.84
CA GLY A 38 20.36 -8.08 -18.64
C GLY A 38 20.09 -6.60 -18.42
N GLN A 39 18.86 -6.14 -18.59
CA GLN A 39 18.49 -4.73 -18.48
C GLN A 39 18.32 -4.34 -17.01
N TRP A 40 18.87 -3.18 -16.64
CA TRP A 40 18.62 -2.53 -15.38
C TRP A 40 17.41 -1.60 -15.47
N ILE A 41 16.63 -1.54 -14.41
CA ILE A 41 15.46 -0.67 -14.29
C ILE A 41 15.64 0.14 -13.03
N ALA A 42 15.75 1.45 -13.17
CA ALA A 42 15.85 2.39 -12.06
C ALA A 42 14.72 3.41 -12.18
N GLY A 43 13.96 3.64 -11.12
CA GLY A 43 12.84 4.55 -11.19
C GLY A 43 12.35 5.02 -9.84
N SER A 44 11.33 5.84 -9.86
CA SER A 44 10.62 6.26 -8.65
C SER A 44 9.16 6.50 -8.97
N SER A 45 8.29 6.19 -8.03
CA SER A 45 6.89 6.61 -8.06
C SER A 45 6.61 7.62 -6.96
N ILE A 46 5.71 8.55 -7.25
CA ILE A 46 5.20 9.54 -6.32
C ILE A 46 3.68 9.39 -6.31
N SER A 47 3.09 9.40 -5.14
CA SER A 47 1.64 9.51 -4.98
C SER A 47 1.31 10.59 -3.96
N TYR A 48 0.26 11.33 -4.25
CA TYR A 48 -0.32 12.31 -3.37
C TYR A 48 -1.82 12.11 -3.35
N SER A 49 -2.40 12.06 -2.18
CA SER A 49 -3.84 12.04 -2.00
C SER A 49 -4.22 13.06 -0.93
N GLU A 50 -5.28 13.77 -1.18
CA GLU A 50 -5.90 14.71 -0.26
C GLU A 50 -7.34 14.25 -0.03
N HIS A 51 -7.81 14.41 1.18
CA HIS A 51 -9.20 14.20 1.53
C HIS A 51 -9.66 15.35 2.41
N THR A 52 -10.82 15.86 2.10
CA THR A 52 -11.54 16.87 2.88
C THR A 52 -12.95 16.39 3.03
N GLU A 53 -13.41 16.27 4.25
CA GLU A 53 -14.78 15.94 4.59
C GLU A 53 -15.35 17.11 5.40
N ASP A 54 -16.41 17.71 4.91
CA ASP A 54 -17.10 18.81 5.57
C ASP A 54 -18.56 18.39 5.83
N ASN A 55 -18.93 18.38 7.10
CA ASN A 55 -20.29 18.08 7.57
C ASN A 55 -20.82 16.71 7.13
N TYR A 56 -19.93 15.71 7.07
CA TYR A 56 -20.28 14.34 6.69
C TYR A 56 -21.02 13.65 7.83
N GLN A 57 -22.17 13.05 7.50
CA GLN A 57 -22.95 12.24 8.45
C GLN A 57 -22.65 10.76 8.22
N PHE A 58 -22.11 10.08 9.22
CA PHE A 58 -21.82 8.65 9.19
C PHE A 58 -22.50 7.93 10.34
N LEU A 59 -23.57 7.17 10.05
CA LEU A 59 -24.37 6.38 11.00
C LEU A 59 -24.97 7.22 12.16
N ILE A 60 -24.21 7.41 13.24
CA ILE A 60 -24.63 8.10 14.48
C ILE A 60 -23.78 9.35 14.74
N ILE A 61 -22.96 9.76 13.76
CA ILE A 61 -22.01 10.87 13.89
C ILE A 61 -22.49 12.00 13.00
N ASP A 62 -22.79 13.14 13.59
CA ASP A 62 -23.19 14.36 12.90
C ASP A 62 -22.05 15.38 12.90
N GLY A 63 -21.87 16.10 11.78
CA GLY A 63 -20.99 17.26 11.71
C GLY A 63 -19.50 16.95 11.67
N PHE A 64 -19.09 15.79 11.16
CA PHE A 64 -17.69 15.38 11.01
C PHE A 64 -16.99 16.27 9.99
N LYS A 65 -15.90 16.91 10.44
CA LYS A 65 -14.97 17.66 9.59
C LYS A 65 -13.60 17.03 9.67
N SER A 66 -13.06 16.66 8.54
CA SER A 66 -11.74 16.05 8.44
C SER A 66 -10.97 16.61 7.26
N ASP A 67 -9.75 17.03 7.52
CA ASP A 67 -8.78 17.43 6.51
C ASP A 67 -7.54 16.56 6.61
N GLY A 68 -7.00 16.14 5.48
CA GLY A 68 -5.78 15.37 5.52
C GLY A 68 -5.11 15.20 4.17
N TYR A 69 -3.85 14.79 4.24
CA TYR A 69 -3.12 14.39 3.04
C TYR A 69 -2.22 13.20 3.31
N THR A 70 -1.93 12.46 2.28
CA THR A 70 -0.89 11.43 2.27
C THR A 70 0.02 11.65 1.07
N PHE A 71 1.30 11.82 1.36
CA PHE A 71 2.37 11.89 0.36
C PHE A 71 3.23 10.63 0.48
N LYS A 72 3.58 10.03 -0.67
CA LYS A 72 4.47 8.87 -0.72
C LYS A 72 5.46 9.03 -1.89
N VAL A 73 6.73 8.76 -1.62
CA VAL A 73 7.78 8.64 -2.63
C VAL A 73 8.40 7.25 -2.54
N SER A 74 8.69 6.65 -3.69
CA SER A 74 9.06 5.23 -3.72
C SER A 74 10.06 4.92 -4.84
N PRO A 75 11.38 5.15 -4.61
CA PRO A 75 12.43 4.74 -5.52
C PRO A 75 12.56 3.23 -5.60
N LEU A 76 12.94 2.74 -6.78
CA LEU A 76 13.16 1.33 -7.06
C LEU A 76 14.40 1.10 -7.94
N VAL A 77 14.99 -0.08 -7.78
CA VAL A 77 16.01 -0.62 -8.67
C VAL A 77 15.76 -2.10 -8.89
N CYS A 78 15.70 -2.53 -10.16
CA CYS A 78 15.49 -3.92 -10.54
C CYS A 78 16.48 -4.33 -11.63
N TYR A 79 16.70 -5.63 -11.74
CA TYR A 79 17.47 -6.26 -12.80
C TYR A 79 16.65 -7.35 -13.49
N ALA A 80 16.59 -7.30 -14.81
CA ALA A 80 15.92 -8.29 -15.64
C ALA A 80 16.82 -9.54 -15.79
N PHE A 81 16.58 -10.55 -14.97
CA PHE A 81 17.35 -11.80 -15.00
C PHE A 81 16.85 -12.77 -16.08
N LYS A 82 15.68 -12.51 -16.63
CA LYS A 82 15.08 -13.23 -17.76
C LYS A 82 14.24 -12.24 -18.57
N ASP A 83 14.03 -12.56 -19.86
CA ASP A 83 13.15 -11.75 -20.70
C ASP A 83 11.79 -11.57 -20.05
N ASN A 84 11.35 -10.30 -19.95
CA ASN A 84 10.10 -9.88 -19.33
C ASN A 84 9.96 -10.21 -17.82
N ILE A 85 11.05 -10.59 -17.13
CA ILE A 85 11.03 -10.85 -15.70
C ILE A 85 12.20 -10.13 -15.03
N ALA A 86 11.89 -9.25 -14.10
CA ALA A 86 12.87 -8.50 -13.33
C ALA A 86 12.62 -8.66 -11.82
N ALA A 87 13.69 -8.70 -11.05
CA ALA A 87 13.63 -8.68 -9.59
C ALA A 87 14.51 -7.56 -9.04
N GLY A 88 14.17 -7.07 -7.86
CA GLY A 88 14.95 -6.00 -7.24
C GLY A 88 14.39 -5.54 -5.92
N GLY A 89 14.69 -4.30 -5.58
CA GLY A 89 14.28 -3.66 -4.36
C GLY A 89 13.57 -2.33 -4.60
N ARG A 90 12.70 -2.00 -3.67
CA ARG A 90 12.01 -0.73 -3.59
C ARG A 90 12.11 -0.22 -2.16
N PHE A 91 12.40 1.04 -2.00
CA PHE A 91 12.26 1.76 -0.74
C PHE A 91 11.04 2.67 -0.85
N ALA A 92 10.32 2.90 0.24
CA ALA A 92 9.27 3.90 0.25
C ALA A 92 9.28 4.71 1.55
N TYR A 93 9.01 5.99 1.41
CA TYR A 93 8.72 6.91 2.50
C TYR A 93 7.33 7.48 2.28
N SER A 94 6.52 7.47 3.33
CA SER A 94 5.19 8.07 3.32
C SER A 94 5.00 8.96 4.55
N ARG A 95 4.35 10.10 4.35
CA ARG A 95 3.88 11.01 5.39
C ARG A 95 2.39 11.20 5.24
N SER A 96 1.65 10.94 6.32
CA SER A 96 0.21 11.15 6.38
C SER A 96 -0.11 12.12 7.52
N LEU A 97 -0.97 13.08 7.23
CA LEU A 97 -1.53 14.02 8.18
C LEU A 97 -3.05 13.89 8.11
N ILE A 98 -3.68 13.78 9.28
CA ILE A 98 -5.12 13.80 9.44
C ILE A 98 -5.42 14.80 10.54
N LYS A 99 -6.38 15.69 10.28
CA LYS A 99 -6.95 16.63 11.24
C LYS A 99 -8.45 16.37 11.29
N ILE A 100 -8.99 16.28 12.48
CA ILE A 100 -10.42 16.12 12.71
C ILE A 100 -10.84 17.22 13.65
N ASP A 101 -11.69 18.12 13.19
CA ASP A 101 -12.23 19.22 13.97
C ASP A 101 -13.61 18.85 14.49
N GLY A 102 -13.70 18.66 15.81
CA GLY A 102 -14.95 18.51 16.53
C GLY A 102 -15.79 17.29 16.12
N LEU A 103 -15.63 16.18 16.81
CA LEU A 103 -16.46 14.99 16.69
C LEU A 103 -17.13 14.71 18.01
N THR A 104 -18.45 14.81 18.06
CA THR A 104 -19.23 14.44 19.24
C THR A 104 -19.89 13.09 18.99
N LEU A 105 -19.53 12.08 19.78
CA LEU A 105 -20.13 10.76 19.78
C LEU A 105 -21.15 10.70 20.94
N ASN A 106 -22.43 10.69 20.61
CA ASN A 106 -23.50 10.42 21.58
C ASN A 106 -23.76 8.91 21.60
N ILE A 107 -23.31 8.23 22.65
CA ILE A 107 -23.51 6.78 22.81
C ILE A 107 -24.83 6.52 23.51
N ASP A 108 -25.22 7.38 24.46
CA ASP A 108 -26.45 7.31 25.24
C ASP A 108 -26.74 8.72 25.79
N ASP A 109 -27.94 8.96 26.35
CA ASP A 109 -28.36 10.26 26.90
C ASP A 109 -27.40 10.79 27.99
N ASP A 110 -26.65 9.90 28.68
CA ASP A 110 -25.72 10.23 29.75
C ASP A 110 -24.23 10.08 29.37
N ASN A 111 -23.92 9.56 28.17
CA ASN A 111 -22.53 9.28 27.73
C ASN A 111 -22.22 9.96 26.41
N GLN A 112 -21.57 11.11 26.50
CA GLN A 112 -21.07 11.88 25.38
C GLN A 112 -19.55 11.82 25.34
N PHE A 113 -18.98 11.45 24.20
CA PHE A 113 -17.56 11.53 23.92
C PHE A 113 -17.26 12.66 22.95
N ASP A 114 -16.62 13.70 23.43
CA ASP A 114 -16.16 14.80 22.59
C ASP A 114 -14.71 14.55 22.16
N ILE A 115 -14.52 14.38 20.84
CA ILE A 115 -13.21 14.43 20.22
C ILE A 115 -13.04 15.85 19.68
N ASN A 116 -12.34 16.67 20.42
CA ASN A 116 -12.06 18.06 20.03
C ASN A 116 -10.63 18.12 19.47
N ASP A 117 -10.48 18.57 18.20
CA ASP A 117 -9.20 18.82 17.56
C ASP A 117 -8.21 17.64 17.61
N LEU A 118 -8.57 16.54 16.95
CA LEU A 118 -7.66 15.42 16.78
C LEU A 118 -6.68 15.71 15.63
N TYR A 119 -5.40 15.69 15.95
CA TYR A 119 -4.31 15.86 15.02
C TYR A 119 -3.46 14.58 14.99
N GLN A 120 -3.38 13.92 13.85
CA GLN A 120 -2.54 12.74 13.66
C GLN A 120 -1.49 12.96 12.59
N LEU A 121 -0.23 12.86 12.95
CA LEU A 121 0.89 12.85 12.02
C LEU A 121 1.57 11.47 12.05
N LYS A 122 1.69 10.84 10.88
CA LYS A 122 2.32 9.53 10.73
C LYS A 122 3.40 9.56 9.65
N HIS A 123 4.56 9.02 9.99
CA HIS A 123 5.66 8.75 9.07
C HIS A 123 5.83 7.24 8.92
N THR A 124 5.99 6.76 7.70
CA THR A 124 6.20 5.34 7.41
C THR A 124 7.40 5.19 6.49
N TYR A 125 8.29 4.27 6.85
CA TYR A 125 9.42 3.83 6.05
C TYR A 125 9.22 2.36 5.71
N SER A 126 9.44 1.98 4.48
CA SER A 126 9.35 0.59 4.07
C SER A 126 10.44 0.20 3.08
N GLY A 127 10.90 -1.05 3.20
CA GLY A 127 11.76 -1.73 2.25
C GLY A 127 11.01 -2.90 1.65
N MET A 128 11.13 -3.11 0.34
CA MET A 128 10.40 -4.14 -0.38
C MET A 128 11.36 -4.94 -1.26
N LEU A 129 11.18 -6.25 -1.28
CA LEU A 129 11.63 -7.10 -2.37
C LEU A 129 10.54 -7.17 -3.41
N ILE A 130 10.89 -6.97 -4.67
CA ILE A 130 9.93 -6.93 -5.76
C ILE A 130 10.29 -7.90 -6.87
N LEU A 131 9.25 -8.50 -7.46
CA LEU A 131 9.32 -9.33 -8.65
C LEU A 131 8.33 -8.78 -9.66
N ARG A 132 8.83 -8.39 -10.84
CA ARG A 132 8.02 -7.85 -11.93
C ARG A 132 7.94 -8.81 -13.09
N ASN A 133 6.74 -9.01 -13.59
CA ASN A 133 6.46 -9.74 -14.85
C ASN A 133 5.83 -8.77 -15.84
N TYR A 134 6.34 -8.77 -17.08
CA TYR A 134 5.86 -7.89 -18.13
C TYR A 134 5.16 -8.69 -19.23
N ILE A 135 4.08 -8.12 -19.76
CA ILE A 135 3.30 -8.67 -20.88
C ILE A 135 3.18 -7.56 -21.92
N SER A 136 3.86 -7.70 -23.06
CA SER A 136 3.78 -6.71 -24.13
C SER A 136 2.35 -6.60 -24.68
N LEU A 137 1.91 -5.38 -24.95
CA LEU A 137 0.61 -5.10 -25.56
C LEU A 137 0.78 -4.96 -27.09
N GLY A 138 0.35 -5.99 -27.81
CA GLY A 138 0.42 -6.02 -29.27
C GLY A 138 1.85 -6.11 -29.82
N LYS A 139 2.04 -5.67 -31.06
CA LYS A 139 3.35 -5.65 -31.73
C LYS A 139 4.20 -4.44 -31.39
N SER A 140 3.63 -3.43 -30.74
CA SER A 140 4.35 -2.23 -30.29
C SER A 140 5.17 -2.56 -29.05
N LYS A 141 6.46 -2.29 -29.09
CA LYS A 141 7.34 -2.42 -27.91
C LYS A 141 7.25 -1.22 -26.97
N ARG A 142 6.28 -0.32 -27.16
CA ARG A 142 6.10 0.88 -26.35
C ARG A 142 5.20 0.66 -25.15
N PHE A 143 4.26 -0.30 -25.21
CA PHE A 143 3.27 -0.53 -24.17
C PHE A 143 3.35 -1.95 -23.64
N ALA A 144 3.31 -2.09 -22.33
CA ALA A 144 3.15 -3.37 -21.66
C ALA A 144 2.27 -3.25 -20.42
N LEU A 145 1.66 -4.36 -20.06
CA LEU A 145 1.18 -4.59 -18.73
C LEU A 145 2.34 -5.13 -17.88
N PHE A 146 2.37 -4.78 -16.63
CA PHE A 146 3.23 -5.45 -15.66
C PHE A 146 2.44 -5.84 -14.42
N ASN A 147 2.91 -6.85 -13.73
CA ASN A 147 2.49 -7.16 -12.37
C ASN A 147 3.73 -7.13 -11.47
N GLU A 148 3.66 -6.36 -10.39
CA GLU A 148 4.69 -6.29 -9.38
C GLU A 148 4.22 -7.04 -8.13
N THR A 149 4.85 -8.19 -7.84
CA THR A 149 4.68 -8.88 -6.57
C THR A 149 5.66 -8.28 -5.57
N GLN A 150 5.18 -7.95 -4.39
CA GLN A 150 5.92 -7.23 -3.36
C GLN A 150 5.95 -8.02 -2.05
N LEU A 151 7.12 -8.09 -1.43
CA LEU A 151 7.28 -8.50 -0.04
C LEU A 151 7.84 -7.29 0.71
N GLU A 152 7.04 -6.71 1.59
CA GLU A 152 7.32 -5.45 2.27
C GLU A 152 7.58 -5.64 3.76
N TRP A 153 8.56 -4.93 4.27
CA TRP A 153 8.77 -4.67 5.70
C TRP A 153 8.63 -3.17 5.93
N SER A 154 7.86 -2.80 6.93
CA SER A 154 7.59 -1.40 7.24
C SER A 154 7.76 -1.09 8.71
N GLY A 155 8.17 0.15 8.97
CA GLY A 155 8.17 0.78 10.28
C GLY A 155 7.49 2.12 10.21
N SER A 156 6.59 2.42 11.15
CA SER A 156 5.96 3.73 11.22
C SER A 156 5.97 4.30 12.62
N GLN A 157 6.02 5.63 12.68
CA GLN A 157 5.87 6.42 13.89
C GLN A 157 4.68 7.35 13.71
N SER A 158 3.81 7.37 14.69
CA SER A 158 2.60 8.20 14.68
C SER A 158 2.53 9.01 15.98
N ARG A 159 2.17 10.27 15.86
CA ARG A 159 1.79 11.13 16.96
C ARG A 159 0.34 11.52 16.79
N VAL A 160 -0.44 11.30 17.83
CA VAL A 160 -1.84 11.70 17.92
C VAL A 160 -1.96 12.66 19.06
N ILE A 161 -2.53 13.83 18.80
CA ILE A 161 -2.85 14.84 19.81
C ILE A 161 -4.37 14.99 19.76
N ASN A 162 -5.02 14.93 20.90
CA ASN A 162 -6.45 15.12 21.03
C ASN A 162 -6.73 16.10 22.18
N GLY A 163 -7.65 17.04 21.96
CA GLY A 163 -8.10 18.01 22.93
C GLY A 163 -7.54 19.41 22.76
N LYS A 164 -8.15 20.34 23.46
CA LYS A 164 -7.78 21.76 23.56
C LYS A 164 -7.36 22.12 24.99
N ASP A 165 -6.50 23.12 25.10
CA ASP A 165 -6.07 23.74 26.34
C ASP A 165 -5.52 22.72 27.39
N GLU A 166 -6.10 22.70 28.62
CA GLU A 166 -5.62 21.86 29.72
C GLU A 166 -5.97 20.37 29.56
N SER A 167 -6.88 20.00 28.65
CA SER A 167 -7.35 18.62 28.42
C SER A 167 -6.59 17.87 27.34
N VAL A 168 -5.46 18.39 26.86
CA VAL A 168 -4.69 17.79 25.75
C VAL A 168 -4.12 16.43 26.15
N THR A 169 -4.46 15.41 25.36
CA THR A 169 -3.84 14.09 25.46
C THR A 169 -2.93 13.84 24.27
N GLY A 170 -1.74 13.32 24.53
CA GLY A 170 -0.76 12.96 23.53
C GLY A 170 -0.50 11.46 23.50
N THR A 171 -0.61 10.85 22.32
CA THR A 171 -0.27 9.44 22.11
C THR A 171 0.83 9.32 21.07
N PHE A 172 1.89 8.62 21.43
CA PHE A 172 2.95 8.20 20.50
C PHE A 172 2.80 6.71 20.20
N ALA A 173 2.79 6.36 18.93
CA ALA A 173 2.70 4.97 18.52
C ALA A 173 3.80 4.61 17.52
N THR A 174 4.36 3.41 17.69
CA THR A 174 5.29 2.79 16.75
C THR A 174 4.66 1.52 16.22
N THR A 175 4.60 1.39 14.90
CA THR A 175 4.08 0.19 14.24
C THR A 175 5.17 -0.45 13.41
N THR A 176 5.35 -1.76 13.57
CA THR A 176 6.15 -2.59 12.66
C THR A 176 5.23 -3.50 11.88
N GLY A 177 5.49 -3.66 10.61
CA GLY A 177 4.63 -4.44 9.73
C GLY A 177 5.40 -5.25 8.70
N MET A 178 4.76 -6.29 8.22
CA MET A 178 5.18 -7.09 7.07
C MET A 178 3.96 -7.32 6.19
N SER A 179 4.15 -7.17 4.88
CA SER A 179 3.08 -7.45 3.93
C SER A 179 3.59 -8.19 2.68
N ILE A 180 2.69 -8.93 2.07
CA ILE A 180 2.87 -9.48 0.73
C ILE A 180 1.72 -9.01 -0.13
N GLY A 181 2.02 -8.52 -1.32
CA GLY A 181 1.01 -7.91 -2.19
C GLY A 181 1.31 -8.04 -3.67
N ALA A 182 0.32 -7.66 -4.46
CA ALA A 182 0.43 -7.56 -5.91
C ALA A 182 -0.10 -6.21 -6.40
N ALA A 183 0.66 -5.59 -7.28
CA ALA A 183 0.34 -4.31 -7.90
C ALA A 183 0.46 -4.42 -9.42
N PRO A 184 -0.65 -4.71 -10.13
CA PRO A 184 -0.70 -4.62 -11.57
C PRO A 184 -0.56 -3.18 -12.04
N GLY A 185 0.00 -3.00 -13.23
CA GLY A 185 0.19 -1.70 -13.82
C GLY A 185 0.37 -1.73 -15.32
N ILE A 186 0.49 -0.54 -15.86
CA ILE A 186 0.77 -0.28 -17.28
C ILE A 186 2.06 0.51 -17.35
N VAL A 187 2.89 0.19 -18.30
CA VAL A 187 4.12 0.92 -18.62
C VAL A 187 4.10 1.37 -20.07
N GLU A 188 4.49 2.63 -20.28
CA GLU A 188 4.63 3.24 -21.60
C GLU A 188 6.01 3.86 -21.76
N PHE A 189 6.76 3.45 -22.78
CA PHE A 189 8.01 4.09 -23.17
C PHE A 189 7.76 5.43 -23.88
N ILE A 190 8.28 6.52 -23.31
CA ILE A 190 8.30 7.85 -23.93
C ILE A 190 9.41 7.89 -24.99
N ASN A 191 10.56 7.29 -24.68
CA ASN A 191 11.68 7.12 -25.56
C ASN A 191 12.31 5.72 -25.35
N ASN A 192 13.48 5.45 -25.94
CA ASN A 192 14.08 4.11 -25.92
C ASN A 192 14.48 3.59 -24.53
N TYR A 193 14.59 4.47 -23.53
CA TYR A 193 15.06 4.11 -22.19
C TYR A 193 14.22 4.70 -21.04
N THR A 194 13.30 5.64 -21.34
CA THR A 194 12.46 6.26 -20.32
C THR A 194 11.01 5.83 -20.47
N ALA A 195 10.42 5.38 -19.40
CA ALA A 195 9.01 4.97 -19.37
C ALA A 195 8.23 5.65 -18.24
N VAL A 196 6.96 5.89 -18.48
CA VAL A 196 5.96 6.23 -17.45
C VAL A 196 5.27 4.95 -17.03
N GLU A 197 5.09 4.79 -15.74
CA GLU A 197 4.42 3.65 -15.14
C GLU A 197 3.20 4.11 -14.34
N VAL A 198 2.10 3.37 -14.47
CA VAL A 198 0.90 3.55 -13.66
C VAL A 198 0.59 2.22 -13.00
N SER A 199 0.45 2.19 -11.69
CA SER A 199 0.15 0.96 -10.95
C SER A 199 -0.92 1.14 -9.90
N ILE A 200 -1.62 0.06 -9.58
CA ILE A 200 -2.70 0.02 -8.60
C ILE A 200 -2.45 -1.18 -7.68
N GLY A 201 -2.44 -0.97 -6.37
CA GLY A 201 -2.42 -2.07 -5.40
C GLY A 201 -3.76 -2.79 -5.36
N VAL A 202 -3.77 -4.10 -5.58
CA VAL A 202 -5.01 -4.88 -5.69
C VAL A 202 -5.15 -5.90 -4.58
N LEU A 203 -4.07 -6.57 -4.21
CA LEU A 203 -4.07 -7.67 -3.26
C LEU A 203 -2.99 -7.44 -2.21
N GLY A 204 -3.32 -7.70 -0.94
CA GLY A 204 -2.33 -7.66 0.13
C GLY A 204 -2.74 -8.47 1.35
N LEU A 205 -1.77 -9.23 1.89
CA LEU A 205 -1.81 -9.79 3.22
C LEU A 205 -0.92 -8.92 4.10
N ASN A 206 -1.47 -8.38 5.18
CA ASN A 206 -0.75 -7.46 6.05
C ASN A 206 -0.73 -8.00 7.48
N PHE A 207 0.43 -7.94 8.10
CA PHE A 207 0.64 -8.27 9.51
C PHE A 207 1.32 -7.07 10.15
N SER A 208 0.77 -6.59 11.25
CA SER A 208 1.35 -5.46 11.95
C SER A 208 1.25 -5.59 13.46
N LYS A 209 2.20 -4.99 14.15
CA LYS A 209 2.23 -4.84 15.60
C LYS A 209 2.47 -3.38 15.93
N THR A 210 1.56 -2.80 16.71
CA THR A 210 1.63 -1.43 17.18
C THR A 210 1.83 -1.40 18.69
N LYS A 211 2.79 -0.59 19.12
CA LYS A 211 3.00 -0.21 20.51
C LYS A 211 2.69 1.26 20.65
N GLN A 212 1.90 1.62 21.64
CA GLN A 212 1.54 2.99 21.89
C GLN A 212 1.81 3.39 23.35
N THR A 213 2.12 4.66 23.55
CA THR A 213 2.26 5.26 24.86
C THR A 213 1.44 6.55 24.88
N THR A 214 0.49 6.62 25.79
CA THR A 214 -0.40 7.79 25.97
C THR A 214 0.00 8.53 27.22
N ASN A 215 0.12 9.87 27.14
CA ASN A 215 0.49 10.76 28.20
C ASN A 215 1.76 10.32 28.96
N GLN A 216 2.72 9.72 28.24
CA GLN A 216 4.00 9.21 28.74
C GLN A 216 3.92 8.09 29.80
N VAL A 217 2.74 7.64 30.17
CA VAL A 217 2.52 6.67 31.26
C VAL A 217 1.79 5.42 30.81
N TYR A 218 0.70 5.57 30.06
CA TYR A 218 -0.15 4.45 29.67
C TYR A 218 0.40 3.75 28.43
N GLN A 219 0.73 2.46 28.57
CA GLN A 219 1.24 1.64 27.47
C GLN A 219 0.17 0.69 26.97
N GLY A 220 0.09 0.54 25.65
CA GLY A 220 -0.80 -0.40 24.96
C GLY A 220 -0.10 -1.10 23.81
N GLU A 221 -0.47 -2.35 23.57
CA GLU A 221 -0.04 -3.13 22.40
C GLU A 221 -1.26 -3.60 21.61
N HIS A 222 -1.18 -3.48 20.28
CA HIS A 222 -2.19 -3.97 19.36
C HIS A 222 -1.52 -4.77 18.22
N SER A 223 -2.03 -5.96 17.94
CA SER A 223 -1.59 -6.78 16.81
C SER A 223 -2.74 -6.95 15.85
N SER A 224 -2.49 -6.70 14.58
CA SER A 224 -3.48 -6.84 13.51
C SER A 224 -2.95 -7.72 12.40
N SER A 225 -3.84 -8.55 11.86
CA SER A 225 -3.60 -9.28 10.61
C SER A 225 -4.81 -9.07 9.70
N SER A 226 -4.56 -8.70 8.47
CA SER A 226 -5.62 -8.46 7.49
C SER A 226 -5.27 -9.03 6.13
N ALA A 227 -6.28 -9.48 5.42
CA ALA A 227 -6.20 -9.84 4.02
C ALA A 227 -7.12 -8.90 3.25
N ASN A 228 -6.55 -8.16 2.31
CA ASN A 228 -7.28 -7.20 1.52
C ASN A 228 -7.28 -7.66 0.05
N PHE A 229 -8.47 -7.80 -0.50
CA PHE A 229 -8.69 -7.85 -1.94
C PHE A 229 -9.55 -6.64 -2.28
N LYS A 230 -8.91 -5.52 -2.55
CA LYS A 230 -9.58 -4.26 -2.84
C LYS A 230 -8.84 -3.51 -3.94
N ILE A 231 -9.53 -3.26 -5.03
CA ILE A 231 -9.04 -2.34 -6.07
C ILE A 231 -9.37 -0.93 -5.59
N ASN A 232 -8.35 -0.19 -5.18
CA ASN A 232 -8.51 1.20 -4.82
C ASN A 232 -8.09 2.08 -6.00
N LEU A 233 -9.07 2.48 -6.81
CA LEU A 233 -8.85 3.33 -7.99
C LEU A 233 -8.32 4.74 -7.62
N PHE A 234 -8.44 5.15 -6.37
CA PHE A 234 -7.89 6.42 -5.88
C PHE A 234 -6.43 6.30 -5.38
N SER A 235 -5.88 5.09 -5.32
CA SER A 235 -4.49 4.83 -4.95
C SER A 235 -3.64 4.55 -6.20
N ILE A 236 -3.71 5.44 -7.19
CA ILE A 236 -2.92 5.35 -8.41
C ILE A 236 -1.51 5.83 -8.12
N GLY A 237 -0.53 4.97 -8.33
CA GLY A 237 0.89 5.34 -8.32
C GLY A 237 1.33 5.77 -9.72
N LEU A 238 1.85 6.99 -9.84
CA LEU A 238 2.52 7.47 -11.03
C LEU A 238 4.03 7.33 -10.85
N GLY A 239 4.69 6.68 -11.78
CA GLY A 239 6.12 6.42 -11.75
C GLY A 239 6.82 6.85 -13.04
N LEU A 240 8.09 7.21 -12.89
CA LEU A 240 9.04 7.37 -13.98
C LEU A 240 10.14 6.33 -13.79
N ALA A 241 10.46 5.57 -14.84
CA ALA A 241 11.48 4.55 -14.81
C ALA A 241 12.40 4.65 -16.02
N PHE A 242 13.69 4.34 -15.79
CA PHE A 242 14.72 4.26 -16.79
C PHE A 242 15.11 2.80 -16.96
N TYR A 243 15.08 2.32 -18.20
CA TYR A 243 15.43 0.96 -18.60
C TYR A 243 16.78 1.04 -19.32
N LEU A 244 17.84 0.61 -18.62
CA LEU A 244 19.24 0.81 -18.99
C LEU A 244 19.92 -0.49 -19.40
#